data_e9ebcc53be988cdd2c236cb141f0d1d8
#
_entry.id   e9ebcc53be988cdd2c236cb141f0d1d8
#
_cell.length_a   1.000
_cell.length_b   1.000
_cell.length_c   1.000
_cell.angle_alpha   90.00
_cell.angle_beta   90.00
_cell.angle_gamma   90.00
#
_symmetry.space_group_name_H-M   'P 1'
#
loop_
_entity.id
_entity.type
_entity.pdbx_description
1 polymer ?
#
loop_
_entity_poly.entity_id
_entity_poly.type
_entity_poly.pdbx_seq_one_letter_code
_entity_poly.pdbx_strand_id
1 'polypeptide(L)'
;SITSYCYANLEPEESLLEMDPNPLTQLINLRGQAEKASKTQQMYEKRIGGWLEWEDVQKARVAATKKLDDAAQRGGTPASKCKLLRDCCALSLLSLIPPDRVGCIRKLRLGHTLKKKESGDWMIDLSKQRDGHKTSRFYGPFAASLPVQLTPILDRYSQLFTCEFGGDAAYIFHPPQSGFDRPMEGSSWSQWVGRLFKRHANVAIAPKTLRSIFITWLRSNTSAPEILKSAAHAQKHSEARQASDDYDQQADDRLVKAAYDFNIQFASTFTAESGASSSGAGSSS
;
A
#
# COMPACT_ATOMS: atom_id res chain seq x y z
N SER A 1 24.48 -1.22 15.31
CA SER A 1 24.58 -2.67 15.06
C SER A 1 25.70 -3.25 15.91
N ILE A 2 25.69 -4.55 16.20
CA ILE A 2 26.76 -5.24 16.97
C ILE A 2 28.12 -5.04 16.31
N THR A 3 28.19 -5.07 14.99
CA THR A 3 29.39 -4.78 14.20
C THR A 3 29.93 -3.36 14.45
N SER A 4 29.04 -2.36 14.49
CA SER A 4 29.43 -0.96 14.75
C SER A 4 29.94 -0.77 16.19
N TYR A 5 29.37 -1.51 17.14
CA TYR A 5 29.79 -1.47 18.54
C TYR A 5 31.16 -2.13 18.74
N CYS A 6 31.41 -3.27 18.11
CA CYS A 6 32.70 -3.96 18.19
C CYS A 6 33.85 -3.11 17.62
N TYR A 7 33.61 -2.37 16.53
CA TYR A 7 34.63 -1.49 15.96
C TYR A 7 34.88 -0.20 16.78
N ALA A 8 33.88 0.30 17.49
CA ALA A 8 34.03 1.54 18.26
C ALA A 8 34.82 1.36 19.55
N ASN A 9 35.01 0.11 20.00
CA ASN A 9 35.66 -0.19 21.29
C ASN A 9 36.96 -1.01 21.15
N LEU A 10 37.50 -1.14 19.93
CA LEU A 10 38.81 -1.78 19.72
C LEU A 10 39.92 -0.73 19.79
N GLU A 11 40.96 -1.02 20.55
CA GLU A 11 42.21 -0.25 20.50
C GLU A 11 42.82 -0.36 19.08
N PRO A 12 43.49 0.70 18.60
CA PRO A 12 44.04 0.75 17.22
C PRO A 12 45.01 -0.40 16.87
N GLU A 13 45.55 -1.05 17.87
CA GLU A 13 46.52 -2.15 17.69
C GLU A 13 45.86 -3.54 17.53
N GLU A 14 44.55 -3.68 17.83
CA GLU A 14 43.82 -4.94 17.71
C GLU A 14 42.97 -4.99 16.44
N SER A 15 43.59 -4.99 15.28
CA SER A 15 42.86 -5.13 14.02
C SER A 15 42.35 -6.56 13.82
N LEU A 16 41.05 -6.79 14.10
CA LEU A 16 40.36 -8.04 13.76
C LEU A 16 40.42 -8.37 12.26
N LEU A 17 40.88 -7.43 11.43
CA LEU A 17 41.02 -7.60 9.97
C LEU A 17 42.25 -8.44 9.61
N GLU A 18 43.23 -8.56 10.50
CA GLU A 18 44.47 -9.33 10.30
C GLU A 18 44.38 -10.82 10.74
N MET A 19 43.25 -11.18 11.40
CA MET A 19 43.03 -12.57 11.81
C MET A 19 42.55 -13.42 10.60
N ASP A 20 43.18 -14.54 10.38
CA ASP A 20 42.77 -15.53 9.39
C ASP A 20 42.27 -16.81 10.10
N PRO A 21 40.99 -17.21 9.97
CA PRO A 21 39.90 -16.52 9.24
C PRO A 21 39.38 -15.30 9.99
N ASN A 22 39.23 -14.19 9.30
CA ASN A 22 38.71 -12.95 9.86
C ASN A 22 37.27 -13.13 10.44
N PRO A 23 37.07 -12.97 11.77
CA PRO A 23 35.79 -13.22 12.40
C PRO A 23 34.65 -12.35 11.83
N LEU A 24 34.97 -11.14 11.37
CA LEU A 24 33.98 -10.24 10.75
C LEU A 24 33.48 -10.78 9.41
N THR A 25 34.41 -11.30 8.58
CA THR A 25 34.06 -11.94 7.31
C THR A 25 33.18 -13.16 7.55
N GLN A 26 33.47 -13.97 8.57
CA GLN A 26 32.64 -15.11 8.96
C GLN A 26 31.23 -14.65 9.38
N LEU A 27 31.10 -13.61 10.21
CA LEU A 27 29.80 -13.06 10.62
C LEU A 27 29.00 -12.50 9.45
N ILE A 28 29.64 -11.81 8.51
CA ILE A 28 29.01 -11.30 7.29
C ILE A 28 28.50 -12.48 6.43
N ASN A 29 29.29 -13.52 6.26
CA ASN A 29 28.90 -14.71 5.51
C ASN A 29 27.76 -15.48 6.18
N LEU A 30 27.81 -15.70 7.49
CA LEU A 30 26.75 -16.33 8.26
C LEU A 30 25.45 -15.52 8.19
N ARG A 31 25.53 -14.20 8.31
CA ARG A 31 24.38 -13.32 8.11
C ARG A 31 23.81 -13.45 6.70
N GLY A 32 24.65 -13.47 5.67
CA GLY A 32 24.21 -13.65 4.28
C GLY A 32 23.53 -14.99 4.04
N GLN A 33 24.04 -16.08 4.64
CA GLN A 33 23.41 -17.40 4.60
C GLN A 33 22.07 -17.42 5.34
N ALA A 34 22.00 -16.85 6.54
CA ALA A 34 20.78 -16.75 7.31
C ALA A 34 19.71 -15.88 6.60
N GLU A 35 20.10 -14.79 5.95
CA GLU A 35 19.20 -13.95 5.15
C GLU A 35 18.64 -14.70 3.92
N LYS A 36 19.49 -15.53 3.25
CA LYS A 36 19.05 -16.38 2.12
C LYS A 36 18.06 -17.45 2.59
N ALA A 37 18.41 -18.19 3.66
CA ALA A 37 17.56 -19.23 4.24
C ALA A 37 16.21 -18.65 4.71
N SER A 38 16.24 -17.50 5.41
CA SER A 38 15.03 -16.79 5.84
C SER A 38 14.13 -16.34 4.68
N LYS A 39 14.72 -15.92 3.56
CA LYS A 39 13.94 -15.53 2.37
C LYS A 39 13.22 -16.73 1.76
N THR A 40 13.87 -17.86 1.66
CA THR A 40 13.30 -19.11 1.11
C THR A 40 12.19 -19.63 2.03
N GLN A 41 12.44 -19.69 3.34
CA GLN A 41 11.46 -20.11 4.33
C GLN A 41 10.25 -19.17 4.39
N GLN A 42 10.47 -17.86 4.38
CA GLN A 42 9.37 -16.88 4.39
C GLN A 42 8.47 -16.96 3.15
N MET A 43 8.98 -17.30 1.98
CA MET A 43 8.13 -17.49 0.79
C MET A 43 7.24 -18.72 0.91
N TYR A 44 7.75 -19.82 1.46
CA TYR A 44 6.98 -21.04 1.70
C TYR A 44 5.90 -20.83 2.75
N GLU A 45 6.25 -20.26 3.90
CA GLU A 45 5.31 -19.96 4.99
C GLU A 45 4.24 -18.93 4.62
N LYS A 46 4.55 -17.95 3.76
CA LYS A 46 3.57 -16.95 3.31
C LYS A 46 2.44 -17.55 2.48
N ARG A 47 2.72 -18.56 1.66
CA ARG A 47 1.67 -19.27 0.91
C ARG A 47 0.80 -20.13 1.82
N ILE A 48 1.37 -20.69 2.89
CA ILE A 48 0.65 -21.47 3.88
C ILE A 48 -0.17 -20.56 4.81
N GLY A 49 0.34 -19.38 5.18
CA GLY A 49 -0.25 -18.47 6.16
C GLY A 49 -1.38 -17.56 5.68
N GLY A 50 -1.75 -17.62 4.40
CA GLY A 50 -2.82 -16.82 3.80
C GLY A 50 -2.37 -16.15 2.51
N TRP A 51 -2.87 -16.66 1.40
CA TRP A 51 -2.69 -16.15 0.05
C TRP A 51 -4.07 -15.88 -0.57
N LEU A 52 -4.18 -14.84 -1.36
CA LEU A 52 -5.33 -14.55 -2.20
C LEU A 52 -4.83 -14.36 -3.63
N GLU A 53 -5.66 -14.70 -4.58
CA GLU A 53 -5.43 -14.24 -5.95
C GLU A 53 -5.79 -12.75 -6.06
N TRP A 54 -5.18 -12.03 -7.03
CA TRP A 54 -5.42 -10.59 -7.16
C TRP A 54 -6.88 -10.26 -7.50
N GLU A 55 -7.56 -11.15 -8.18
CA GLU A 55 -9.00 -11.13 -8.44
C GLU A 55 -9.81 -11.08 -7.14
N ASP A 56 -9.45 -11.88 -6.15
CA ASP A 56 -10.14 -11.91 -4.86
C ASP A 56 -9.90 -10.65 -4.03
N VAL A 57 -8.74 -10.01 -4.22
CA VAL A 57 -8.47 -8.68 -3.67
C VAL A 57 -9.43 -7.65 -4.27
N GLN A 58 -9.66 -7.69 -5.60
CA GLN A 58 -10.64 -6.82 -6.26
C GLN A 58 -12.08 -7.12 -5.80
N LYS A 59 -12.46 -8.39 -5.70
CA LYS A 59 -13.78 -8.80 -5.17
C LYS A 59 -13.99 -8.30 -3.73
N ALA A 60 -12.97 -8.35 -2.88
CA ALA A 60 -13.04 -7.81 -1.52
C ALA A 60 -13.36 -6.31 -1.50
N ARG A 61 -12.76 -5.52 -2.40
CA ARG A 61 -13.05 -4.09 -2.58
C ARG A 61 -14.51 -3.88 -2.98
N VAL A 62 -14.98 -4.59 -4.00
CA VAL A 62 -16.36 -4.50 -4.49
C VAL A 62 -17.36 -4.88 -3.39
N ALA A 63 -17.11 -5.97 -2.66
CA ALA A 63 -17.96 -6.40 -1.54
C ALA A 63 -18.02 -5.35 -0.41
N ALA A 64 -16.91 -4.66 -0.12
CA ALA A 64 -16.90 -3.59 0.86
C ALA A 64 -17.71 -2.38 0.39
N THR A 65 -17.59 -1.99 -0.88
CA THR A 65 -18.37 -0.89 -1.47
C THR A 65 -19.86 -1.20 -1.42
N LYS A 66 -20.27 -2.40 -1.82
CA LYS A 66 -21.66 -2.83 -1.74
C LYS A 66 -22.21 -2.75 -0.31
N LYS A 67 -21.45 -3.24 0.69
CA LYS A 67 -21.87 -3.13 2.10
C LYS A 67 -22.04 -1.68 2.56
N LEU A 68 -21.20 -0.75 2.08
CA LEU A 68 -21.30 0.67 2.39
C LEU A 68 -22.57 1.27 1.77
N ASP A 69 -22.87 0.95 0.53
CA ASP A 69 -24.05 1.46 -0.18
C ASP A 69 -25.35 0.89 0.42
N ASP A 70 -25.37 -0.41 0.73
CA ASP A 70 -26.45 -1.06 1.46
C ASP A 70 -26.71 -0.39 2.83
N ALA A 71 -25.65 -0.06 3.57
CA ALA A 71 -25.78 0.63 4.87
C ALA A 71 -26.25 2.07 4.72
N ALA A 72 -25.91 2.75 3.63
CA ALA A 72 -26.42 4.08 3.32
C ALA A 72 -27.93 4.07 3.08
N GLN A 73 -28.40 3.07 2.33
CA GLN A 73 -29.84 2.89 2.02
C GLN A 73 -30.66 2.46 3.25
N ARG A 74 -30.15 1.55 4.08
CA ARG A 74 -30.85 1.00 5.24
C ARG A 74 -30.85 1.88 6.49
N GLY A 75 -30.26 3.07 6.44
CA GLY A 75 -30.26 3.99 7.57
C GLY A 75 -29.34 3.59 8.73
N GLY A 76 -28.23 2.86 8.47
CA GLY A 76 -27.27 2.45 9.48
C GLY A 76 -26.72 3.60 10.34
N THR A 77 -26.29 3.30 11.56
CA THR A 77 -25.77 4.32 12.50
C THR A 77 -24.57 5.06 11.93
N PRO A 78 -24.34 6.34 12.29
CA PRO A 78 -23.17 7.10 11.85
C PRO A 78 -21.85 6.35 12.08
N ALA A 79 -21.67 5.76 13.26
CA ALA A 79 -20.47 5.01 13.60
C ALA A 79 -20.24 3.78 12.68
N SER A 80 -21.32 3.06 12.31
CA SER A 80 -21.21 1.93 11.39
C SER A 80 -20.86 2.38 9.97
N LYS A 81 -21.44 3.48 9.51
CA LYS A 81 -21.14 4.09 8.20
C LYS A 81 -19.67 4.56 8.14
N CYS A 82 -19.19 5.25 9.18
CA CYS A 82 -17.80 5.66 9.30
C CYS A 82 -16.83 4.47 9.20
N LYS A 83 -17.13 3.38 9.90
CA LYS A 83 -16.31 2.16 9.85
C LYS A 83 -16.29 1.54 8.46
N LEU A 84 -17.45 1.42 7.81
CA LEU A 84 -17.55 0.87 6.45
C LEU A 84 -16.85 1.77 5.43
N LEU A 85 -17.00 3.09 5.56
CA LEU A 85 -16.34 4.05 4.68
C LEU A 85 -14.81 3.97 4.81
N ARG A 86 -14.29 3.82 6.03
CA ARG A 86 -12.85 3.59 6.27
C ARG A 86 -12.37 2.28 5.68
N ASP A 87 -13.14 1.21 5.83
CA ASP A 87 -12.83 -0.10 5.26
C ASP A 87 -12.78 0.00 3.72
N CYS A 88 -13.76 0.66 3.08
CA CYS A 88 -13.79 0.89 1.65
C CYS A 88 -12.60 1.74 1.17
N CYS A 89 -12.30 2.83 1.86
CA CYS A 89 -11.18 3.70 1.53
C CYS A 89 -9.84 2.92 1.57
N ALA A 90 -9.63 2.11 2.61
CA ALA A 90 -8.42 1.30 2.72
C ALA A 90 -8.33 0.25 1.62
N LEU A 91 -9.40 -0.52 1.36
CA LEU A 91 -9.40 -1.53 0.30
C LEU A 91 -9.22 -0.89 -1.08
N SER A 92 -9.82 0.27 -1.32
CA SER A 92 -9.63 1.00 -2.58
C SER A 92 -8.19 1.45 -2.78
N LEU A 93 -7.56 2.05 -1.77
CA LEU A 93 -6.15 2.43 -1.82
C LEU A 93 -5.19 1.23 -1.93
N LEU A 94 -5.57 0.08 -1.37
CA LEU A 94 -4.73 -1.13 -1.40
C LEU A 94 -4.91 -1.97 -2.66
N SER A 95 -5.93 -1.69 -3.50
CA SER A 95 -6.26 -2.50 -4.68
C SER A 95 -6.29 -1.74 -6.00
N LEU A 96 -6.59 -0.43 -6.01
CA LEU A 96 -6.65 0.38 -7.23
C LEU A 96 -5.29 0.96 -7.63
N ILE A 97 -4.37 1.09 -6.69
CA ILE A 97 -2.97 1.41 -6.97
C ILE A 97 -2.06 0.26 -6.57
N PRO A 98 -0.86 0.13 -7.17
CA PRO A 98 0.09 -0.88 -6.74
C PRO A 98 0.33 -0.81 -5.23
N PRO A 99 0.14 -1.91 -4.47
CA PRO A 99 0.27 -1.88 -3.02
C PRO A 99 1.67 -1.42 -2.60
N ASP A 100 1.75 -0.31 -1.89
CA ASP A 100 3.01 0.28 -1.46
C ASP A 100 3.45 -0.25 -0.08
N ARG A 101 4.57 0.25 0.42
CA ARG A 101 5.07 -0.10 1.75
C ARG A 101 4.12 0.37 2.84
N VAL A 102 4.03 -0.41 3.91
CA VAL A 102 3.15 -0.13 5.08
C VAL A 102 3.24 1.33 5.55
N GLY A 103 4.42 1.94 5.48
CA GLY A 103 4.63 3.32 5.95
C GLY A 103 4.02 4.39 5.06
N CYS A 104 3.78 4.13 3.76
CA CYS A 104 3.24 5.13 2.85
C CYS A 104 1.73 5.32 3.05
N ILE A 105 0.94 4.28 2.82
CA ILE A 105 -0.53 4.35 2.95
C ILE A 105 -0.95 4.65 4.39
N ARG A 106 -0.34 3.98 5.37
CA ARG A 106 -0.65 4.15 6.80
C ARG A 106 -0.49 5.58 7.29
N LYS A 107 0.49 6.32 6.75
CA LYS A 107 0.84 7.68 7.18
C LYS A 107 0.19 8.78 6.35
N LEU A 108 -0.76 8.46 5.48
CA LEU A 108 -1.45 9.46 4.68
C LEU A 108 -2.21 10.44 5.59
N ARG A 109 -2.01 11.73 5.32
CA ARG A 109 -2.62 12.86 6.04
C ARG A 109 -3.43 13.70 5.08
N LEU A 110 -4.68 13.90 5.41
CA LEU A 110 -5.59 14.73 4.62
C LEU A 110 -5.08 16.18 4.53
N GLY A 111 -5.16 16.78 3.36
CA GLY A 111 -4.66 18.14 3.09
C GLY A 111 -3.13 18.29 3.10
N HIS A 112 -2.39 17.26 3.50
CA HIS A 112 -0.93 17.32 3.62
C HIS A 112 -0.20 16.36 2.68
N THR A 113 -0.35 15.05 2.85
CA THR A 113 0.24 14.02 1.98
C THR A 113 -0.79 13.35 1.08
N LEU A 114 -2.06 13.50 1.37
CA LEU A 114 -3.20 13.16 0.51
C LEU A 114 -3.95 14.45 0.22
N LYS A 115 -3.80 14.97 -0.99
CA LYS A 115 -4.29 16.29 -1.39
C LYS A 115 -5.28 16.18 -2.52
N LYS A 116 -6.26 17.08 -2.54
CA LYS A 116 -7.11 17.31 -3.70
C LYS A 116 -6.54 18.46 -4.51
N LYS A 117 -6.35 18.26 -5.82
CA LYS A 117 -5.91 19.29 -6.76
C LYS A 117 -7.06 20.24 -7.07
N GLU A 118 -6.76 21.38 -7.64
CA GLU A 118 -7.78 22.33 -8.17
C GLU A 118 -8.62 21.70 -9.27
N SER A 119 -8.04 20.75 -10.04
CA SER A 119 -8.76 19.94 -11.03
C SER A 119 -9.82 19.02 -10.44
N GLY A 120 -9.86 18.83 -9.12
CA GLY A 120 -10.73 17.88 -8.43
C GLY A 120 -10.10 16.50 -8.22
N ASP A 121 -8.98 16.20 -8.85
CA ASP A 121 -8.27 14.93 -8.70
C ASP A 121 -7.53 14.84 -7.36
N TRP A 122 -7.39 13.63 -6.85
CA TRP A 122 -6.58 13.37 -5.67
C TRP A 122 -5.14 13.02 -6.04
N MET A 123 -4.20 13.36 -5.17
CA MET A 123 -2.78 13.01 -5.29
C MET A 123 -2.17 12.58 -3.96
N ILE A 124 -1.17 11.73 -4.02
CA ILE A 124 -0.25 11.46 -2.91
C ILE A 124 1.00 12.32 -3.14
N ASP A 125 1.36 13.12 -2.13
CA ASP A 125 2.53 13.98 -2.13
C ASP A 125 3.43 13.64 -0.92
N LEU A 126 4.49 12.89 -1.18
CA LEU A 126 5.53 12.53 -0.22
C LEU A 126 6.86 13.25 -0.54
N SER A 127 6.78 14.42 -1.16
CA SER A 127 7.95 15.18 -1.58
C SER A 127 8.71 15.85 -0.43
N LYS A 128 8.02 16.15 0.68
CA LYS A 128 8.66 16.76 1.84
C LYS A 128 9.44 15.74 2.65
N GLN A 129 10.67 16.06 3.05
CA GLN A 129 11.56 15.16 3.79
C GLN A 129 10.93 14.54 5.04
N ARG A 130 10.10 15.28 5.77
CA ARG A 130 9.42 14.78 6.99
C ARG A 130 8.35 13.73 6.72
N ASP A 131 7.78 13.74 5.51
CA ASP A 131 6.73 12.83 5.08
C ASP A 131 7.27 11.68 4.23
N GLY A 132 8.58 11.67 4.02
CA GLY A 132 9.29 10.72 3.19
C GLY A 132 9.02 9.26 3.60
N HIS A 133 8.89 8.40 2.61
CA HIS A 133 8.83 6.95 2.82
C HIS A 133 10.22 6.41 3.25
N LYS A 134 10.25 5.21 3.83
CA LYS A 134 11.48 4.58 4.35
C LYS A 134 12.67 4.60 3.38
N THR A 135 12.41 4.64 2.08
CA THR A 135 13.41 4.62 1.01
C THR A 135 13.54 5.96 0.29
N SER A 136 12.96 7.06 0.80
CA SER A 136 13.03 8.38 0.16
C SER A 136 14.45 8.87 -0.11
N ARG A 137 15.41 8.53 0.75
CA ARG A 137 16.82 8.84 0.54
C ARG A 137 17.45 8.11 -0.65
N PHE A 138 16.82 7.05 -1.18
CA PHE A 138 17.30 6.28 -2.33
C PHE A 138 16.53 6.59 -3.60
N TYR A 139 15.22 6.90 -3.48
CA TYR A 139 14.31 7.15 -4.62
C TYR A 139 13.93 8.62 -4.76
N GLY A 140 14.36 9.46 -3.81
CA GLY A 140 14.01 10.87 -3.79
C GLY A 140 12.57 11.13 -3.36
N PRO A 141 12.10 12.37 -3.61
CA PRO A 141 10.72 12.77 -3.37
C PRO A 141 9.76 12.01 -4.30
N PHE A 142 8.52 11.84 -3.86
CA PHE A 142 7.48 11.18 -4.65
C PHE A 142 6.19 12.00 -4.58
N ALA A 143 5.64 12.34 -5.73
CA ALA A 143 4.32 12.95 -5.84
C ALA A 143 3.62 12.41 -7.10
N ALA A 144 2.43 11.84 -6.94
CA ALA A 144 1.69 11.25 -8.04
C ALA A 144 0.18 11.44 -7.89
N SER A 145 -0.50 11.70 -9.01
CA SER A 145 -1.96 11.72 -9.06
C SER A 145 -2.52 10.32 -8.86
N LEU A 146 -3.64 10.23 -8.15
CA LEU A 146 -4.35 9.00 -7.95
C LEU A 146 -5.34 8.74 -9.09
N PRO A 147 -5.65 7.47 -9.38
CA PRO A 147 -6.69 7.12 -10.33
C PRO A 147 -8.03 7.78 -9.97
N VAL A 148 -8.76 8.27 -10.98
CA VAL A 148 -10.05 8.95 -10.81
C VAL A 148 -11.09 8.07 -10.10
N GLN A 149 -10.96 6.76 -10.22
CA GLN A 149 -11.82 5.78 -9.54
C GLN A 149 -11.73 5.86 -8.00
N LEU A 150 -10.67 6.45 -7.46
CA LEU A 150 -10.54 6.73 -6.02
C LEU A 150 -11.27 7.99 -5.58
N THR A 151 -11.55 8.91 -6.49
CA THR A 151 -12.15 10.22 -6.16
C THR A 151 -13.45 10.09 -5.37
N PRO A 152 -14.45 9.29 -5.76
CA PRO A 152 -15.72 9.23 -5.02
C PRO A 152 -15.56 8.77 -3.57
N ILE A 153 -14.71 7.78 -3.32
CA ILE A 153 -14.51 7.27 -1.96
C ILE A 153 -13.66 8.21 -1.11
N LEU A 154 -12.68 8.87 -1.71
CA LEU A 154 -11.84 9.84 -1.01
C LEU A 154 -12.62 11.12 -0.70
N ASP A 155 -13.49 11.58 -1.57
CA ASP A 155 -14.36 12.72 -1.33
C ASP A 155 -15.32 12.45 -0.17
N ARG A 156 -16.01 11.31 -0.18
CA ARG A 156 -16.88 10.90 0.93
C ARG A 156 -16.13 10.81 2.25
N TYR A 157 -14.90 10.26 2.21
CA TYR A 157 -14.09 10.10 3.40
C TYR A 157 -13.54 11.43 3.91
N SER A 158 -13.09 12.31 3.02
CA SER A 158 -12.66 13.67 3.34
C SER A 158 -13.78 14.49 3.94
N GLN A 159 -14.97 14.45 3.35
CA GLN A 159 -16.14 15.15 3.86
C GLN A 159 -16.51 14.69 5.28
N LEU A 160 -16.48 13.38 5.52
CA LEU A 160 -16.70 12.84 6.86
C LEU A 160 -15.70 13.39 7.87
N PHE A 161 -14.40 13.42 7.51
CA PHE A 161 -13.35 13.96 8.37
C PHE A 161 -13.55 15.44 8.68
N THR A 162 -13.91 16.24 7.68
CA THR A 162 -14.14 17.68 7.86
C THR A 162 -15.35 17.94 8.74
N CYS A 163 -16.45 17.21 8.55
CA CYS A 163 -17.67 17.41 9.29
C CYS A 163 -17.61 16.92 10.74
N GLU A 164 -16.97 15.75 10.97
CA GLU A 164 -16.99 15.13 12.30
C GLU A 164 -15.79 15.50 13.17
N PHE A 165 -14.66 15.87 12.55
CA PHE A 165 -13.40 16.00 13.26
C PHE A 165 -12.70 17.35 13.08
N GLY A 166 -13.26 18.24 12.26
CA GLY A 166 -12.89 19.67 12.19
C GLY A 166 -11.45 19.96 11.78
N GLY A 167 -10.73 19.01 11.15
CA GLY A 167 -9.30 19.17 11.02
C GLY A 167 -8.69 18.89 9.67
N ASP A 168 -7.98 19.87 9.13
CA ASP A 168 -6.92 19.69 8.17
C ASP A 168 -5.76 18.92 8.80
N ALA A 169 -5.06 18.11 7.99
CA ALA A 169 -3.88 17.36 8.36
C ALA A 169 -4.07 16.15 9.31
N ALA A 170 -5.29 15.63 9.44
CA ALA A 170 -5.55 14.40 10.17
C ALA A 170 -5.00 13.16 9.44
N TYR A 171 -4.47 12.20 10.19
CA TYR A 171 -4.11 10.89 9.65
C TYR A 171 -5.39 10.10 9.31
N ILE A 172 -5.56 9.72 8.04
CA ILE A 172 -6.76 8.99 7.59
C ILE A 172 -6.87 7.58 8.20
N PHE A 173 -5.74 7.00 8.63
CA PHE A 173 -5.69 5.72 9.34
C PHE A 173 -5.06 5.91 10.73
N HIS A 174 -5.86 6.36 11.66
CA HIS A 174 -5.48 6.61 13.05
C HIS A 174 -5.97 5.48 13.99
N PRO A 175 -5.38 5.32 15.17
CA PRO A 175 -5.89 4.40 16.19
C PRO A 175 -7.28 4.83 16.69
N PRO A 176 -8.21 3.89 16.95
CA PRO A 176 -9.58 4.23 17.38
C PRO A 176 -9.69 5.04 18.69
N GLN A 177 -8.69 4.94 19.54
CA GLN A 177 -8.68 5.51 20.91
C GLN A 177 -7.78 6.75 21.04
N SER A 178 -7.15 7.19 19.97
CA SER A 178 -6.29 8.38 19.97
C SER A 178 -6.82 9.39 18.97
N GLY A 179 -6.51 10.65 19.21
CA GLY A 179 -6.79 11.70 18.25
C GLY A 179 -6.18 11.42 16.87
N PHE A 180 -6.55 12.22 15.90
CA PHE A 180 -6.13 12.08 14.49
C PHE A 180 -4.70 12.57 14.24
N ASP A 181 -3.98 12.91 15.27
CA ASP A 181 -2.64 13.49 15.30
C ASP A 181 -1.52 12.49 15.02
N ARG A 182 -1.81 11.20 15.13
CA ARG A 182 -0.82 10.14 14.87
C ARG A 182 -1.38 9.00 14.01
N PRO A 183 -0.53 8.40 13.16
CA PRO A 183 -0.95 7.25 12.37
C PRO A 183 -1.03 6.00 13.25
N MET A 184 -1.84 5.04 12.82
CA MET A 184 -1.86 3.69 13.39
C MET A 184 -0.45 3.09 13.41
N GLU A 185 -0.03 2.42 14.48
CA GLU A 185 1.25 1.73 14.55
C GLU A 185 1.38 0.63 13.48
N GLY A 186 2.61 0.32 13.03
CA GLY A 186 2.84 -0.61 11.93
C GLY A 186 2.29 -2.02 12.18
N SER A 187 2.43 -2.53 13.41
CA SER A 187 1.87 -3.81 13.84
C SER A 187 0.34 -3.78 13.85
N SER A 188 -0.24 -2.74 14.44
CA SER A 188 -1.70 -2.53 14.51
C SER A 188 -2.31 -2.38 13.12
N TRP A 189 -1.64 -1.63 12.24
CA TRP A 189 -2.03 -1.52 10.84
C TRP A 189 -2.05 -2.88 10.13
N SER A 190 -0.99 -3.66 10.28
CA SER A 190 -0.89 -4.99 9.66
C SER A 190 -1.99 -5.93 10.15
N GLN A 191 -2.27 -5.93 11.45
CA GLN A 191 -3.36 -6.70 12.04
C GLN A 191 -4.73 -6.20 11.57
N TRP A 192 -4.92 -4.88 11.48
CA TRP A 192 -6.17 -4.31 11.02
C TRP A 192 -6.44 -4.64 9.55
N VAL A 193 -5.44 -4.53 8.67
CA VAL A 193 -5.55 -4.94 7.25
C VAL A 193 -5.85 -6.43 7.15
N GLY A 194 -5.19 -7.28 7.95
CA GLY A 194 -5.50 -8.71 8.00
C GLY A 194 -6.96 -8.99 8.36
N ARG A 195 -7.49 -8.31 9.39
CA ARG A 195 -8.91 -8.40 9.77
C ARG A 195 -9.85 -7.86 8.69
N LEU A 196 -9.43 -6.83 7.97
CA LEU A 196 -10.17 -6.24 6.87
C LEU A 196 -10.37 -7.26 5.73
N PHE A 197 -9.29 -7.88 5.27
CA PHE A 197 -9.37 -8.94 4.26
C PHE A 197 -10.10 -10.19 4.78
N LYS A 198 -9.90 -10.57 6.04
CA LYS A 198 -10.69 -11.67 6.64
C LYS A 198 -12.20 -11.42 6.60
N ARG A 199 -12.63 -10.17 6.77
CA ARG A 199 -14.04 -9.76 6.74
C ARG A 199 -14.64 -9.77 5.34
N HIS A 200 -13.85 -9.44 4.31
CA HIS A 200 -14.34 -9.24 2.94
C HIS A 200 -13.93 -10.32 1.96
N ALA A 201 -12.90 -11.12 2.28
CA ALA A 201 -12.39 -12.20 1.44
C ALA A 201 -12.20 -13.52 2.21
N ASN A 202 -12.60 -13.61 3.47
CA ASN A 202 -12.45 -14.78 4.35
C ASN A 202 -11.01 -15.26 4.62
N VAL A 203 -10.00 -14.53 4.14
CA VAL A 203 -8.57 -14.82 4.32
C VAL A 203 -7.88 -13.61 4.93
N ALA A 204 -7.11 -13.80 6.00
CA ALA A 204 -6.31 -12.73 6.58
C ALA A 204 -4.99 -12.60 5.83
N ILE A 205 -4.72 -11.44 5.22
CA ILE A 205 -3.45 -11.15 4.54
C ILE A 205 -2.80 -9.89 5.10
N ALA A 206 -1.48 -9.93 5.25
CA ALA A 206 -0.71 -8.78 5.66
C ALA A 206 -0.40 -7.85 4.46
N PRO A 207 -0.20 -6.54 4.67
CA PRO A 207 0.16 -5.62 3.59
C PRO A 207 1.43 -6.03 2.81
N LYS A 208 2.38 -6.68 3.49
CA LYS A 208 3.58 -7.21 2.84
C LYS A 208 3.24 -8.34 1.85
N THR A 209 2.33 -9.23 2.24
CA THR A 209 1.85 -10.33 1.39
C THR A 209 1.06 -9.79 0.21
N LEU A 210 0.22 -8.78 0.41
CA LEU A 210 -0.55 -8.13 -0.65
C LEU A 210 0.34 -7.60 -1.78
N ARG A 211 1.51 -7.01 -1.44
CA ARG A 211 2.50 -6.60 -2.45
C ARG A 211 3.05 -7.76 -3.26
N SER A 212 3.32 -8.88 -2.60
CA SER A 212 3.78 -10.11 -3.28
C SER A 212 2.71 -10.68 -4.20
N ILE A 213 1.45 -10.69 -3.76
CA ILE A 213 0.29 -11.10 -4.55
C ILE A 213 0.19 -10.23 -5.82
N PHE A 214 0.23 -8.90 -5.67
CA PHE A 214 0.18 -7.98 -6.81
C PHE A 214 1.33 -8.21 -7.80
N ILE A 215 2.57 -8.33 -7.32
CA ILE A 215 3.73 -8.55 -8.20
C ILE A 215 3.62 -9.89 -8.93
N THR A 216 3.19 -10.96 -8.24
CA THR A 216 3.01 -12.27 -8.83
C THR A 216 1.95 -12.21 -9.94
N TRP A 217 0.79 -11.62 -9.64
CA TRP A 217 -0.27 -11.40 -10.62
C TRP A 217 0.22 -10.56 -11.80
N LEU A 218 0.87 -9.42 -11.55
CA LEU A 218 1.33 -8.52 -12.59
C LEU A 218 2.27 -9.24 -13.57
N ARG A 219 3.26 -9.97 -13.05
CA ARG A 219 4.23 -10.72 -13.87
C ARG A 219 3.61 -11.90 -14.62
N SER A 220 2.52 -12.45 -14.12
CA SER A 220 1.77 -13.52 -14.81
C SER A 220 0.87 -12.97 -15.92
N ASN A 221 0.51 -11.69 -15.87
CA ASN A 221 -0.46 -11.08 -16.80
C ASN A 221 0.17 -10.11 -17.81
N THR A 222 1.42 -9.68 -17.60
CA THR A 222 2.12 -8.80 -18.54
C THR A 222 3.62 -9.03 -18.52
N SER A 223 4.22 -8.94 -19.70
CA SER A 223 5.68 -8.87 -19.90
C SER A 223 6.13 -7.49 -20.37
N ALA A 224 5.22 -6.51 -20.48
CA ALA A 224 5.52 -5.16 -20.95
C ALA A 224 6.48 -4.45 -19.98
N PRO A 225 7.71 -4.12 -20.41
CA PRO A 225 8.73 -3.56 -19.53
C PRO A 225 8.32 -2.23 -18.89
N GLU A 226 7.58 -1.40 -19.63
CA GLU A 226 7.08 -0.11 -19.16
C GLU A 226 6.09 -0.26 -18.00
N ILE A 227 5.20 -1.26 -18.05
CA ILE A 227 4.24 -1.54 -16.96
C ILE A 227 4.98 -2.07 -15.74
N LEU A 228 5.89 -3.04 -15.93
CA LEU A 228 6.67 -3.61 -14.83
C LEU A 228 7.53 -2.56 -14.13
N LYS A 229 8.18 -1.68 -14.92
CA LYS A 229 8.98 -0.57 -14.43
C LYS A 229 8.13 0.46 -13.67
N SER A 230 6.98 0.84 -14.22
CA SER A 230 6.04 1.75 -13.59
C SER A 230 5.52 1.19 -12.26
N ALA A 231 5.18 -0.10 -12.21
CA ALA A 231 4.77 -0.77 -10.97
C ALA A 231 5.88 -0.80 -9.92
N ALA A 232 7.13 -1.07 -10.33
CA ALA A 232 8.28 -1.03 -9.43
C ALA A 232 8.50 0.37 -8.85
N HIS A 233 8.39 1.41 -9.67
CA HIS A 233 8.48 2.79 -9.23
C HIS A 233 7.35 3.15 -8.25
N ALA A 234 6.10 2.80 -8.56
CA ALA A 234 4.95 3.03 -7.69
C ALA A 234 5.10 2.35 -6.33
N GLN A 235 5.70 1.15 -6.28
CA GLN A 235 6.01 0.43 -5.05
C GLN A 235 7.31 0.87 -4.38
N LYS A 236 8.05 1.80 -4.96
CA LYS A 236 9.35 2.30 -4.50
C LYS A 236 10.35 1.15 -4.29
N HIS A 237 10.45 0.28 -5.30
CA HIS A 237 11.44 -0.81 -5.40
C HIS A 237 12.70 -0.31 -6.10
N SER A 238 13.84 -0.92 -5.73
CA SER A 238 15.14 -0.65 -6.33
C SER A 238 15.25 -1.28 -7.72
N GLU A 239 14.75 -0.64 -8.74
CA GLU A 239 15.40 -0.75 -10.02
C GLU A 239 16.39 0.41 -10.14
N ALA A 240 17.52 0.14 -10.80
CA ALA A 240 18.64 1.06 -10.84
C ALA A 240 18.16 2.49 -11.06
N ARG A 241 18.59 3.35 -10.15
CA ARG A 241 18.34 4.79 -10.14
C ARG A 241 18.43 5.30 -11.57
N GLN A 242 17.27 5.34 -12.25
CA GLN A 242 17.26 5.97 -13.54
C GLN A 242 17.48 7.45 -13.34
N ALA A 243 18.33 7.94 -14.22
CA ALA A 243 18.69 9.34 -14.28
C ALA A 243 17.42 10.16 -14.03
N SER A 244 17.40 10.79 -12.89
CA SER A 244 16.35 11.69 -12.51
C SER A 244 16.30 12.78 -13.56
N ASP A 245 15.20 12.89 -14.27
CA ASP A 245 14.78 14.16 -14.78
C ASP A 245 14.45 15.02 -13.55
N ASP A 246 15.49 15.48 -12.86
CA ASP A 246 15.40 16.27 -11.63
C ASP A 246 14.59 17.58 -11.82
N TYR A 247 14.15 17.85 -13.03
CA TYR A 247 13.39 19.04 -13.44
C TYR A 247 11.98 18.75 -13.92
N ASP A 248 11.56 17.49 -14.04
CA ASP A 248 10.24 17.14 -14.52
C ASP A 248 9.26 16.94 -13.36
N GLN A 249 8.47 17.95 -13.07
CA GLN A 249 7.46 17.91 -12.02
C GLN A 249 6.35 16.84 -12.21
N GLN A 250 6.29 16.19 -13.38
CA GLN A 250 5.35 15.15 -13.74
C GLN A 250 6.01 13.77 -13.91
N ALA A 251 7.29 13.62 -13.58
CA ALA A 251 8.02 12.37 -13.77
C ALA A 251 7.36 11.20 -13.05
N ASP A 252 6.95 11.40 -11.79
CA ASP A 252 6.29 10.36 -10.98
C ASP A 252 4.93 9.98 -11.57
N ASP A 253 4.11 10.94 -12.03
CA ASP A 253 2.82 10.67 -12.66
C ASP A 253 3.01 9.82 -13.92
N ARG A 254 3.99 10.16 -14.78
CA ARG A 254 4.28 9.38 -16.00
C ARG A 254 4.80 7.98 -15.68
N LEU A 255 5.68 7.88 -14.68
CA LEU A 255 6.29 6.60 -14.29
C LEU A 255 5.30 5.61 -13.67
N VAL A 256 4.26 6.10 -12.99
CA VAL A 256 3.26 5.22 -12.35
C VAL A 256 2.02 5.00 -13.23
N LYS A 257 1.74 5.89 -14.18
CA LYS A 257 0.49 5.90 -14.95
C LYS A 257 0.21 4.56 -15.62
N ALA A 258 1.19 3.96 -16.30
CA ALA A 258 0.98 2.70 -17.01
C ALA A 258 0.57 1.56 -16.07
N ALA A 259 1.14 1.50 -14.85
CA ALA A 259 0.76 0.52 -13.85
C ALA A 259 -0.63 0.80 -13.26
N TYR A 260 -0.98 2.06 -13.07
CA TYR A 260 -2.29 2.46 -12.58
C TYR A 260 -3.37 2.14 -13.61
N ASP A 261 -3.18 2.54 -14.86
CA ASP A 261 -4.13 2.29 -15.94
C ASP A 261 -4.37 0.79 -16.14
N PHE A 262 -3.30 -0.02 -16.15
CA PHE A 262 -3.40 -1.47 -16.26
C PHE A 262 -4.19 -2.09 -15.09
N ASN A 263 -3.90 -1.68 -13.85
CA ASN A 263 -4.61 -2.18 -12.69
C ASN A 263 -6.07 -1.72 -12.65
N ILE A 264 -6.36 -0.50 -13.08
CA ILE A 264 -7.73 0.03 -13.17
C ILE A 264 -8.53 -0.68 -14.25
N GLN A 265 -7.93 -0.95 -15.40
CA GLN A 265 -8.58 -1.73 -16.46
C GLN A 265 -9.00 -3.11 -15.94
N PHE A 266 -8.10 -3.79 -15.23
CA PHE A 266 -8.42 -5.07 -14.60
C PHE A 266 -9.51 -4.92 -13.53
N ALA A 267 -9.39 -3.96 -12.62
CA ALA A 267 -10.36 -3.72 -11.56
C ALA A 267 -11.78 -3.42 -12.09
N SER A 268 -11.89 -2.82 -13.27
CA SER A 268 -13.16 -2.46 -13.90
C SER A 268 -13.98 -3.70 -14.33
N THR A 269 -13.32 -4.82 -14.63
CA THR A 269 -14.02 -6.07 -14.99
C THR A 269 -14.91 -6.57 -13.86
N PHE A 270 -14.49 -6.38 -12.60
CA PHE A 270 -15.26 -6.81 -11.42
C PHE A 270 -16.44 -5.89 -11.07
N THR A 271 -16.48 -4.68 -11.59
CA THR A 271 -17.64 -3.79 -11.43
C THR A 271 -18.71 -4.03 -12.46
N ALA A 272 -18.34 -4.43 -13.67
CA ALA A 272 -19.26 -4.71 -14.76
C ALA A 272 -20.10 -5.99 -14.53
N GLU A 273 -19.48 -7.05 -14.01
CA GLU A 273 -20.17 -8.32 -13.75
C GLU A 273 -21.22 -8.21 -12.63
N SER A 274 -21.07 -7.32 -11.66
CA SER A 274 -22.05 -7.12 -10.59
C SER A 274 -23.34 -6.43 -11.06
N GLY A 275 -23.33 -5.76 -12.22
CA GLY A 275 -24.51 -5.11 -12.82
C GLY A 275 -25.35 -6.00 -13.73
N ALA A 276 -24.75 -7.08 -14.28
CA ALA A 276 -25.42 -7.92 -15.27
C ALA A 276 -26.34 -9.00 -14.67
N SER A 277 -26.23 -9.30 -13.36
CA SER A 277 -27.01 -10.38 -12.73
C SER A 277 -28.37 -9.95 -12.17
N SER A 278 -28.80 -8.70 -12.33
CA SER A 278 -30.08 -8.21 -11.76
C SER A 278 -31.22 -7.98 -12.77
N SER A 279 -31.03 -8.24 -14.06
CA SER A 279 -32.07 -7.95 -15.08
C SER A 279 -32.79 -9.20 -15.66
N GLY A 280 -32.70 -10.35 -15.00
CA GLY A 280 -33.23 -11.61 -15.52
C GLY A 280 -34.22 -12.34 -14.61
N ALA A 281 -35.24 -11.66 -14.01
CA ALA A 281 -36.39 -12.37 -13.43
C ALA A 281 -37.58 -11.42 -13.35
N GLY A 282 -38.39 -11.45 -14.41
CA GLY A 282 -39.67 -10.73 -14.39
C GLY A 282 -40.37 -10.78 -15.77
N SER A 283 -40.94 -11.91 -16.15
CA SER A 283 -42.28 -12.00 -16.77
C SER A 283 -42.55 -13.37 -17.38
N SER A 284 -43.39 -14.13 -16.76
CA SER A 284 -44.33 -14.97 -17.46
C SER A 284 -45.53 -15.25 -16.57
N SER A 285 -46.62 -14.61 -16.96
CA SER A 285 -48.03 -15.03 -16.89
C SER A 285 -48.60 -15.48 -15.58
#